data_4b0e92c872ada5c0b4f491a50c388640
#
_entry.id   4b0e92c872ada5c0b4f491a50c388640
#
_cell.length_a   1.000
_cell.length_b   1.000
_cell.length_c   1.000
_cell.angle_alpha   90.00
_cell.angle_beta   90.00
_cell.angle_gamma   90.00
#
_symmetry.space_group_name_H-M   'P 1'
#
loop_
_entity.id
_entity.type
_entity.pdbx_description
1 polymer ?
#
loop_
_entity_poly.entity_id
_entity_poly.type
_entity_poly.pdbx_seq_one_letter_code
_entity_poly.pdbx_strand_id
1 'polypeptide(L)'
;IPDLNLLSVVEYCNMIVRITYMTDMPLFIDADEGFGRPLQTYHGCRRMARSGADCILITDGMELSRPGLASIEDACYRMKAAKDGMAGTDCLLMASCKHSVDEDFDEFVERCQRYLEAGADIICPLDIQRSTKYGGKLGGARQVAKYIHAPFWYPDLDPGDKAEDAPELLRLGYK
;
A
#
# COMPACT_ATOMS: atom_id res chain seq x y z
N ILE A 1 6.77 -12.07 6.77
CA ILE A 1 7.37 -12.96 5.77
C ILE A 1 8.28 -12.09 4.94
N PRO A 2 9.54 -12.45 4.73
CA PRO A 2 10.40 -11.65 3.89
C PRO A 2 9.84 -11.58 2.47
N ASP A 3 9.91 -10.41 1.87
CA ASP A 3 9.43 -10.04 0.53
C ASP A 3 10.16 -10.82 -0.59
N LEU A 4 10.27 -12.13 -0.39
CA LEU A 4 11.05 -13.03 -1.25
C LEU A 4 10.23 -13.64 -2.39
N ASN A 5 8.94 -13.27 -2.50
CA ASN A 5 8.02 -13.85 -3.50
C ASN A 5 8.05 -15.39 -3.52
N LEU A 6 8.25 -16.02 -2.36
CA LEU A 6 8.31 -17.47 -2.21
C LEU A 6 6.94 -18.13 -2.27
N LEU A 7 5.89 -17.39 -1.91
CA LEU A 7 4.52 -17.88 -1.97
C LEU A 7 3.88 -17.53 -3.31
N SER A 8 3.29 -18.50 -3.93
CA SER A 8 2.50 -18.29 -5.14
C SER A 8 1.16 -17.62 -4.82
N VAL A 9 0.55 -16.96 -5.81
CA VAL A 9 -0.82 -16.43 -5.70
C VAL A 9 -1.83 -17.49 -5.25
N VAL A 10 -1.61 -18.77 -5.62
CA VAL A 10 -2.51 -19.87 -5.22
C VAL A 10 -2.43 -20.11 -3.72
N GLU A 11 -1.23 -20.12 -3.16
CA GLU A 11 -1.03 -20.27 -1.72
C GLU A 11 -1.63 -19.12 -0.93
N TYR A 12 -1.45 -17.87 -1.42
CA TYR A 12 -2.11 -16.69 -0.85
C TYR A 12 -3.64 -16.85 -0.86
N CYS A 13 -4.24 -17.21 -1.98
CA CYS A 13 -5.69 -17.42 -2.07
C CYS A 13 -6.19 -18.51 -1.11
N ASN A 14 -5.45 -19.60 -0.95
CA ASN A 14 -5.79 -20.65 -0.02
C ASN A 14 -5.74 -20.16 1.45
N MET A 15 -4.78 -19.30 1.79
CA MET A 15 -4.71 -18.67 3.11
C MET A 15 -5.87 -17.71 3.33
N ILE A 16 -6.18 -16.84 2.36
CA ILE A 16 -7.30 -15.91 2.43
C ILE A 16 -8.61 -16.67 2.73
N VAL A 17 -8.94 -17.68 1.94
CA VAL A 17 -10.16 -18.48 2.13
C VAL A 17 -10.22 -19.12 3.52
N ARG A 18 -9.10 -19.60 4.05
CA ARG A 18 -9.07 -20.18 5.41
C ARG A 18 -9.31 -19.13 6.50
N ILE A 19 -8.73 -17.94 6.35
CA ILE A 19 -8.89 -16.86 7.32
C ILE A 19 -10.33 -16.34 7.29
N THR A 20 -10.87 -16.05 6.11
CA THR A 20 -12.24 -15.54 5.96
C THR A 20 -13.30 -16.54 6.41
N TYR A 21 -13.01 -17.84 6.38
CA TYR A 21 -13.88 -18.85 6.98
C TYR A 21 -13.92 -18.81 8.52
N MET A 22 -12.86 -18.28 9.14
CA MET A 22 -12.72 -18.28 10.61
C MET A 22 -13.11 -16.96 11.28
N THR A 23 -13.29 -15.88 10.51
CA THR A 23 -13.59 -14.55 11.07
C THR A 23 -14.35 -13.70 10.05
N ASP A 24 -15.23 -12.85 10.57
CA ASP A 24 -15.93 -11.81 9.80
C ASP A 24 -15.17 -10.46 9.80
N MET A 25 -13.97 -10.44 10.35
CA MET A 25 -13.15 -9.23 10.35
C MET A 25 -12.65 -8.94 8.93
N PRO A 26 -12.65 -7.65 8.51
CA PRO A 26 -12.07 -7.28 7.22
C PRO A 26 -10.62 -7.75 7.10
N LEU A 27 -10.30 -8.38 5.98
CA LEU A 27 -8.98 -8.96 5.72
C LEU A 27 -8.17 -8.09 4.77
N PHE A 28 -7.09 -7.55 5.32
CA PHE A 28 -6.06 -6.82 4.59
C PHE A 28 -4.95 -7.78 4.14
N ILE A 29 -4.56 -7.69 2.87
CA ILE A 29 -3.52 -8.51 2.26
C ILE A 29 -2.38 -7.63 1.76
N ASP A 30 -1.18 -7.89 2.22
CA ASP A 30 0.04 -7.36 1.64
C ASP A 30 0.44 -8.26 0.46
N ALA A 31 0.42 -7.69 -0.75
CA ALA A 31 0.79 -8.37 -1.99
C ALA A 31 2.15 -7.91 -2.53
N ASP A 32 2.95 -7.27 -1.67
CA ASP A 32 4.28 -6.78 -2.02
C ASP A 32 4.28 -5.99 -3.34
N GLU A 33 5.15 -6.35 -4.29
CA GLU A 33 5.24 -5.74 -5.63
C GLU A 33 4.10 -6.17 -6.58
N GLY A 34 3.10 -6.93 -6.12
CA GLY A 34 1.98 -7.41 -6.96
C GLY A 34 2.31 -8.66 -7.80
N PHE A 35 3.24 -9.49 -7.35
CA PHE A 35 3.66 -10.76 -7.98
C PHE A 35 4.34 -10.60 -9.36
N GLY A 36 4.77 -9.40 -9.72
CA GLY A 36 5.54 -9.19 -10.95
C GLY A 36 5.03 -8.04 -11.82
N ARG A 37 4.89 -8.30 -13.14
CA ARG A 37 4.47 -7.29 -14.12
C ARG A 37 2.94 -7.10 -14.12
N PRO A 38 2.40 -6.05 -14.77
CA PRO A 38 0.97 -5.72 -14.71
C PRO A 38 0.01 -6.90 -14.97
N LEU A 39 0.34 -7.81 -15.88
CA LEU A 39 -0.52 -8.95 -16.15
C LEU A 39 -0.59 -9.94 -14.97
N GLN A 40 0.53 -10.19 -14.30
CA GLN A 40 0.57 -11.01 -13.08
C GLN A 40 -0.18 -10.32 -11.96
N THR A 41 0.01 -9.02 -11.80
CA THR A 41 -0.72 -8.19 -10.82
C THR A 41 -2.23 -8.26 -11.05
N TYR A 42 -2.69 -8.09 -12.29
CA TYR A 42 -4.10 -8.24 -12.65
C TYR A 42 -4.68 -9.59 -12.20
N HIS A 43 -4.01 -10.68 -12.57
CA HIS A 43 -4.50 -12.02 -12.23
C HIS A 43 -4.40 -12.33 -10.74
N GLY A 44 -3.34 -11.86 -10.07
CA GLY A 44 -3.13 -12.01 -8.63
C GLY A 44 -4.23 -11.31 -7.85
N CYS A 45 -4.42 -10.03 -8.08
CA CYS A 45 -5.43 -9.21 -7.39
C CYS A 45 -6.84 -9.71 -7.65
N ARG A 46 -7.15 -10.10 -8.91
CA ARG A 46 -8.44 -10.70 -9.25
C ARG A 46 -8.75 -11.95 -8.42
N ARG A 47 -7.76 -12.82 -8.25
CA ARG A 47 -7.93 -14.07 -7.48
C ARG A 47 -8.06 -13.78 -5.99
N MET A 48 -7.19 -12.93 -5.44
CA MET A 48 -7.22 -12.59 -4.02
C MET A 48 -8.52 -11.88 -3.61
N ALA A 49 -8.98 -10.89 -4.38
CA ALA A 49 -10.23 -10.20 -4.12
C ALA A 49 -11.43 -11.17 -4.15
N ARG A 50 -11.47 -12.11 -5.12
CA ARG A 50 -12.52 -13.14 -5.20
C ARG A 50 -12.39 -14.25 -4.15
N SER A 51 -11.26 -14.36 -3.51
CA SER A 51 -11.04 -15.28 -2.38
C SER A 51 -11.48 -14.68 -1.04
N GLY A 52 -11.89 -13.39 -1.01
CA GLY A 52 -12.41 -12.74 0.18
C GLY A 52 -11.47 -11.70 0.80
N ALA A 53 -10.47 -11.21 0.07
CA ALA A 53 -9.70 -10.06 0.52
C ALA A 53 -10.55 -8.78 0.44
N ASP A 54 -10.56 -7.97 1.52
CA ASP A 54 -11.27 -6.69 1.58
C ASP A 54 -10.37 -5.52 1.15
N CYS A 55 -9.07 -5.66 1.32
CA CYS A 55 -8.10 -4.68 0.86
C CYS A 55 -6.81 -5.38 0.43
N ILE A 56 -6.23 -4.96 -0.70
CA ILE A 56 -4.96 -5.45 -1.20
C ILE A 56 -3.98 -4.29 -1.29
N LEU A 57 -2.84 -4.40 -0.62
CA LEU A 57 -1.74 -3.46 -0.72
C LEU A 57 -0.78 -3.88 -1.83
N ILE A 58 -0.34 -2.91 -2.62
CA ILE A 58 0.77 -3.04 -3.56
C ILE A 58 1.77 -1.93 -3.28
N THR A 59 3.05 -2.30 -3.17
CA THR A 59 4.15 -1.35 -2.95
C THR A 59 4.82 -0.94 -4.26
N ASP A 60 5.33 0.28 -4.29
CA ASP A 60 6.26 0.75 -5.31
C ASP A 60 7.73 0.46 -4.96
N GLY A 61 8.03 0.03 -3.73
CA GLY A 61 9.33 -0.46 -3.34
C GLY A 61 9.69 -1.74 -4.07
N MET A 62 10.91 -1.84 -4.57
CA MET A 62 11.45 -3.05 -5.20
C MET A 62 12.53 -3.62 -4.29
N GLU A 63 12.24 -4.74 -3.63
CA GLU A 63 13.06 -5.20 -2.51
C GLU A 63 14.23 -6.10 -2.95
N LEU A 64 14.01 -7.02 -3.84
CA LEU A 64 14.97 -8.11 -4.07
C LEU A 64 15.66 -8.11 -5.42
N SER A 65 14.94 -7.85 -6.49
CA SER A 65 15.50 -7.94 -7.83
C SER A 65 16.19 -6.65 -8.28
N ARG A 66 15.76 -5.52 -7.73
CA ARG A 66 16.28 -4.18 -8.02
C ARG A 66 16.02 -3.28 -6.82
N PRO A 67 16.95 -3.19 -5.85
CA PRO A 67 16.76 -2.31 -4.70
C PRO A 67 16.45 -0.87 -5.14
N GLY A 68 15.36 -0.30 -4.60
CA GLY A 68 14.94 1.06 -4.91
C GLY A 68 13.44 1.17 -5.11
N LEU A 69 13.03 2.22 -5.84
CA LEU A 69 11.65 2.46 -6.23
C LEU A 69 11.42 2.04 -7.68
N ALA A 70 10.24 1.51 -7.96
CA ALA A 70 9.77 1.39 -9.33
C ALA A 70 9.64 2.78 -9.97
N SER A 71 9.75 2.89 -11.28
CA SER A 71 9.35 4.12 -11.95
C SER A 71 7.87 4.42 -11.67
N ILE A 72 7.51 5.70 -11.64
CA ILE A 72 6.11 6.12 -11.44
C ILE A 72 5.21 5.41 -12.47
N GLU A 73 5.66 5.33 -13.70
CA GLU A 73 4.90 4.72 -14.79
C GLU A 73 4.68 3.22 -14.57
N ASP A 74 5.72 2.46 -14.22
CA ASP A 74 5.61 1.03 -13.94
C ASP A 74 4.69 0.75 -12.74
N ALA A 75 4.79 1.57 -11.69
CA ALA A 75 3.92 1.47 -10.53
C ALA A 75 2.46 1.78 -10.90
N CYS A 76 2.21 2.84 -11.67
CA CYS A 76 0.86 3.18 -12.16
C CYS A 76 0.26 2.06 -13.02
N TYR A 77 1.04 1.42 -13.90
CA TYR A 77 0.55 0.28 -14.67
C TYR A 77 0.16 -0.90 -13.78
N ARG A 78 0.90 -1.17 -12.70
CA ARG A 78 0.55 -2.23 -11.72
C ARG A 78 -0.70 -1.85 -10.93
N MET A 79 -0.81 -0.60 -10.45
CA MET A 79 -2.02 -0.12 -9.73
C MET A 79 -3.27 -0.23 -10.61
N LYS A 80 -3.18 0.23 -11.87
CA LYS A 80 -4.28 0.11 -12.81
C LYS A 80 -4.65 -1.35 -13.08
N ALA A 81 -3.67 -2.20 -13.30
CA ALA A 81 -3.89 -3.63 -13.54
C ALA A 81 -4.53 -4.31 -12.32
N ALA A 82 -4.10 -3.96 -11.10
CA ALA A 82 -4.73 -4.42 -9.87
C ALA A 82 -6.20 -4.02 -9.80
N LYS A 83 -6.49 -2.73 -10.00
CA LYS A 83 -7.87 -2.20 -9.96
C LYS A 83 -8.76 -2.85 -11.00
N ASP A 84 -8.28 -2.99 -12.24
CA ASP A 84 -8.99 -3.68 -13.31
C ASP A 84 -9.25 -5.17 -12.95
N GLY A 85 -8.27 -5.84 -12.31
CA GLY A 85 -8.41 -7.23 -11.85
C GLY A 85 -9.46 -7.39 -10.75
N MET A 86 -9.60 -6.42 -9.87
CA MET A 86 -10.54 -6.41 -8.76
C MET A 86 -11.95 -5.96 -9.17
N ALA A 87 -12.16 -5.58 -10.42
CA ALA A 87 -13.44 -5.09 -10.91
C ALA A 87 -14.59 -6.09 -10.61
N GLY A 88 -15.73 -5.55 -10.12
CA GLY A 88 -16.89 -6.34 -9.71
C GLY A 88 -16.78 -6.96 -8.31
N THR A 89 -15.84 -6.49 -7.49
CA THR A 89 -15.74 -6.77 -6.05
C THR A 89 -15.71 -5.45 -5.28
N ASP A 90 -15.95 -5.50 -3.96
CA ASP A 90 -15.84 -4.35 -3.06
C ASP A 90 -14.42 -4.20 -2.47
N CYS A 91 -13.47 -5.00 -2.93
CA CYS A 91 -12.10 -4.99 -2.46
C CYS A 91 -11.41 -3.66 -2.80
N LEU A 92 -10.75 -3.06 -1.81
CA LEU A 92 -10.03 -1.80 -1.95
C LEU A 92 -8.58 -2.04 -2.39
N LEU A 93 -8.05 -1.09 -3.17
CA LEU A 93 -6.64 -1.06 -3.54
C LEU A 93 -5.90 -0.03 -2.68
N MET A 94 -4.89 -0.48 -1.96
CA MET A 94 -3.99 0.38 -1.22
C MET A 94 -2.64 0.47 -1.93
N ALA A 95 -2.18 1.69 -2.22
CA ALA A 95 -0.85 1.92 -2.73
C ALA A 95 0.11 2.25 -1.58
N SER A 96 1.11 1.41 -1.36
CA SER A 96 2.22 1.71 -0.46
C SER A 96 3.26 2.53 -1.22
N CYS A 97 3.36 3.80 -0.85
CA CYS A 97 4.29 4.77 -1.43
C CYS A 97 5.50 4.87 -0.52
N LYS A 98 6.59 4.22 -0.87
CA LYS A 98 7.81 4.23 -0.07
C LYS A 98 8.57 5.54 -0.29
N HIS A 99 8.81 6.30 0.78
CA HIS A 99 9.63 7.51 0.71
C HIS A 99 11.12 7.16 0.75
N SER A 100 11.87 7.59 -0.26
CA SER A 100 13.33 7.50 -0.26
C SER A 100 13.96 8.65 0.51
N VAL A 101 15.09 8.40 1.18
CA VAL A 101 15.82 9.43 1.95
C VAL A 101 16.30 10.57 1.06
N ASP A 102 16.63 10.27 -0.19
CA ASP A 102 17.15 11.23 -1.17
C ASP A 102 16.06 11.85 -2.05
N GLU A 103 14.81 11.39 -1.90
CA GLU A 103 13.68 11.88 -2.70
C GLU A 103 13.23 13.27 -2.23
N ASP A 104 12.93 14.15 -3.18
CA ASP A 104 12.24 15.39 -2.83
C ASP A 104 10.78 15.13 -2.46
N PHE A 105 10.25 15.94 -1.54
CA PHE A 105 8.86 15.79 -1.09
C PHE A 105 7.85 15.98 -2.21
N ASP A 106 8.13 16.88 -3.15
CA ASP A 106 7.24 17.13 -4.29
C ASP A 106 7.18 15.91 -5.23
N GLU A 107 8.28 15.19 -5.43
CA GLU A 107 8.31 13.92 -6.18
C GLU A 107 7.51 12.83 -5.48
N PHE A 108 7.62 12.74 -4.15
CA PHE A 108 6.82 11.82 -3.35
C PHE A 108 5.32 12.13 -3.47
N VAL A 109 4.93 13.40 -3.39
CA VAL A 109 3.53 13.83 -3.56
C VAL A 109 3.03 13.52 -4.95
N GLU A 110 3.82 13.79 -5.99
CA GLU A 110 3.47 13.44 -7.38
C GLU A 110 3.20 11.94 -7.52
N ARG A 111 4.06 11.09 -6.99
CA ARG A 111 3.86 9.63 -7.03
C ARG A 111 2.55 9.23 -6.37
N CYS A 112 2.27 9.70 -5.16
CA CYS A 112 1.03 9.39 -4.47
C CYS A 112 -0.20 9.82 -5.27
N GLN A 113 -0.18 11.01 -5.87
CA GLN A 113 -1.27 11.51 -6.71
C GLN A 113 -1.46 10.66 -7.97
N ARG A 114 -0.37 10.27 -8.63
CA ARG A 114 -0.41 9.41 -9.82
C ARG A 114 -0.95 8.02 -9.50
N TYR A 115 -0.70 7.48 -8.31
CA TYR A 115 -1.25 6.18 -7.89
C TYR A 115 -2.75 6.26 -7.61
N LEU A 116 -3.23 7.37 -7.04
CA LEU A 116 -4.68 7.63 -6.91
C LEU A 116 -5.35 7.73 -8.28
N GLU A 117 -4.77 8.46 -9.23
CA GLU A 117 -5.25 8.55 -10.60
C GLU A 117 -5.25 7.18 -11.31
N ALA A 118 -4.30 6.31 -10.99
CA ALA A 118 -4.22 4.94 -11.50
C ALA A 118 -5.23 3.98 -10.85
N GLY A 119 -5.99 4.42 -9.83
CA GLY A 119 -7.09 3.69 -9.23
C GLY A 119 -6.87 3.20 -7.80
N ALA A 120 -5.81 3.63 -7.12
CA ALA A 120 -5.67 3.36 -5.69
C ALA A 120 -6.78 4.08 -4.90
N ASP A 121 -7.37 3.38 -3.94
CA ASP A 121 -8.41 3.92 -3.06
C ASP A 121 -7.82 4.49 -1.76
N ILE A 122 -6.66 3.97 -1.35
CA ILE A 122 -5.98 4.32 -0.10
C ILE A 122 -4.50 4.52 -0.38
N ILE A 123 -3.88 5.49 0.29
CA ILE A 123 -2.43 5.70 0.29
C ILE A 123 -1.84 5.26 1.63
N CYS A 124 -0.80 4.45 1.56
CA CYS A 124 0.05 4.12 2.70
C CYS A 124 1.41 4.81 2.51
N PRO A 125 1.65 5.97 3.14
CA PRO A 125 2.91 6.70 3.02
C PRO A 125 3.98 6.02 3.89
N LEU A 126 4.72 5.10 3.30
CA LEU A 126 5.74 4.31 4.01
C LEU A 126 7.04 5.08 4.16
N ASP A 127 7.70 4.95 5.30
CA ASP A 127 9.00 5.53 5.68
C ASP A 127 9.08 7.05 5.84
N ILE A 128 8.10 7.84 5.38
CA ILE A 128 8.12 9.29 5.59
C ILE A 128 8.07 9.68 7.07
N GLN A 129 7.40 8.88 7.90
CA GLN A 129 7.35 9.05 9.34
C GLN A 129 8.70 8.84 10.03
N ARG A 130 9.64 8.15 9.38
CA ARG A 130 11.01 7.97 9.88
C ARG A 130 11.93 9.12 9.52
N SER A 131 11.50 10.00 8.62
CA SER A 131 12.30 11.13 8.18
C SER A 131 12.33 12.24 9.26
N THR A 132 13.51 12.52 9.76
CA THR A 132 13.75 13.65 10.68
C THR A 132 13.58 15.01 9.98
N LYS A 133 13.68 15.07 8.65
CA LYS A 133 13.52 16.26 7.80
C LYS A 133 12.14 16.92 8.02
N TYR A 134 11.11 16.14 8.30
CA TYR A 134 9.74 16.61 8.47
C TYR A 134 9.27 16.67 9.93
N GLY A 135 10.19 16.56 10.89
CA GLY A 135 9.85 16.64 12.31
C GLY A 135 9.36 15.31 12.91
N GLY A 136 9.84 14.19 12.36
CA GLY A 136 9.52 12.85 12.82
C GLY A 136 8.12 12.39 12.42
N LYS A 137 7.58 11.43 13.16
CA LYS A 137 6.36 10.68 12.82
C LYS A 137 5.15 11.55 12.48
N LEU A 138 4.70 12.38 13.40
CA LEU A 138 3.54 13.26 13.18
C LEU A 138 3.86 14.38 12.18
N GLY A 139 5.10 14.83 12.12
CA GLY A 139 5.52 15.85 11.16
C GLY A 139 5.38 15.36 9.72
N GLY A 140 5.84 14.14 9.42
CA GLY A 140 5.66 13.49 8.13
C GLY A 140 4.18 13.31 7.78
N ALA A 141 3.38 12.80 8.73
CA ALA A 141 1.95 12.60 8.54
C ALA A 141 1.20 13.91 8.23
N ARG A 142 1.53 15.00 8.94
CA ARG A 142 0.97 16.35 8.68
C ARG A 142 1.32 16.86 7.30
N GLN A 143 2.56 16.66 6.85
CA GLN A 143 2.99 17.09 5.52
C GLN A 143 2.22 16.33 4.43
N VAL A 144 2.11 15.01 4.54
CA VAL A 144 1.34 14.20 3.59
C VAL A 144 -0.11 14.66 3.51
N ALA A 145 -0.80 14.78 4.65
CA ALA A 145 -2.20 15.17 4.71
C ALA A 145 -2.49 16.59 4.18
N LYS A 146 -1.48 17.45 4.15
CA LYS A 146 -1.62 18.81 3.61
C LYS A 146 -1.72 18.84 2.09
N TYR A 147 -1.04 17.91 1.39
CA TYR A 147 -0.90 17.93 -0.06
C TYR A 147 -1.65 16.82 -0.77
N ILE A 148 -2.03 15.77 -0.06
CA ILE A 148 -2.71 14.61 -0.62
C ILE A 148 -4.07 14.46 0.05
N HIS A 149 -5.14 14.44 -0.75
CA HIS A 149 -6.51 14.33 -0.27
C HIS A 149 -7.08 12.94 -0.61
N ALA A 150 -6.78 11.97 0.25
CA ALA A 150 -7.24 10.59 0.12
C ALA A 150 -7.37 9.96 1.52
N PRO A 151 -8.03 8.81 1.66
CA PRO A 151 -7.88 7.97 2.83
C PRO A 151 -6.43 7.52 2.98
N PHE A 152 -5.93 7.55 4.21
CA PHE A 152 -4.57 7.13 4.52
C PHE A 152 -4.57 5.93 5.46
N TRP A 153 -3.62 5.03 5.23
CA TRP A 153 -3.21 4.04 6.21
C TRP A 153 -1.92 4.52 6.90
N TYR A 154 -1.91 4.53 8.23
CA TYR A 154 -0.68 4.82 8.98
C TYR A 154 0.06 3.51 9.27
N PRO A 155 1.23 3.28 8.68
CA PRO A 155 2.00 2.08 8.95
C PRO A 155 2.69 2.21 10.31
N ASP A 156 2.14 1.55 11.33
CA ASP A 156 2.73 1.45 12.66
C ASP A 156 3.79 0.34 12.66
N LEU A 157 4.95 0.65 12.11
CA LEU A 157 6.06 -0.29 11.99
C LEU A 157 7.13 -0.10 13.09
N ASP A 158 6.94 0.87 13.98
CA ASP A 158 7.94 1.21 14.97
C ASP A 158 7.42 0.96 16.39
N PRO A 159 8.10 0.09 17.18
CA PRO A 159 7.70 -0.23 18.57
C PRO A 159 7.58 0.99 19.50
N GLY A 160 8.05 2.16 19.07
CA GLY A 160 7.95 3.41 19.82
C GLY A 160 6.72 4.26 19.48
N ASP A 161 5.80 3.80 18.61
CA ASP A 161 4.59 4.53 18.29
C ASP A 161 3.64 4.53 19.49
N LYS A 162 3.13 5.73 19.79
CA LYS A 162 2.33 5.92 20.99
C LYS A 162 0.85 6.03 20.61
N ALA A 163 0.00 5.32 21.34
CA ALA A 163 -1.46 5.43 21.21
C ALA A 163 -1.96 6.88 21.38
N GLU A 164 -1.21 7.73 22.07
CA GLU A 164 -1.52 9.14 22.23
C GLU A 164 -1.47 9.97 20.94
N ASP A 165 -0.80 9.47 19.88
CA ASP A 165 -0.75 10.10 18.56
C ASP A 165 -2.01 9.80 17.71
N ALA A 166 -2.76 8.76 18.05
CA ALA A 166 -3.92 8.31 17.28
C ALA A 166 -5.00 9.39 17.08
N PRO A 167 -5.39 10.22 18.08
CA PRO A 167 -6.41 11.24 17.88
C PRO A 167 -6.03 12.29 16.82
N GLU A 168 -4.75 12.60 16.68
CA GLU A 168 -4.28 13.53 15.67
C GLU A 168 -4.23 12.86 14.30
N LEU A 169 -3.70 11.65 14.20
CA LEU A 169 -3.69 10.88 12.96
C LEU A 169 -5.09 10.72 12.37
N LEU A 170 -6.08 10.41 13.22
CA LEU A 170 -7.48 10.32 12.79
C LEU A 170 -8.00 11.66 12.24
N ARG A 171 -7.64 12.79 12.85
CA ARG A 171 -8.01 14.12 12.34
C ARG A 171 -7.36 14.48 11.01
N LEU A 172 -6.18 13.94 10.74
CA LEU A 172 -5.47 14.09 9.48
C LEU A 172 -5.98 13.14 8.37
N GLY A 173 -6.92 12.24 8.68
CA GLY A 173 -7.50 11.31 7.70
C GLY A 173 -6.85 9.93 7.67
N TYR A 174 -5.92 9.64 8.56
CA TYR A 174 -5.36 8.30 8.74
C TYR A 174 -6.37 7.38 9.43
N LYS A 175 -6.33 6.11 9.06
CA LYS A 175 -7.20 5.04 9.58
C LYS A 175 -6.35 3.94 10.19
#